data_fbb1a8b39fa1db67de03f3c405e5e8bc
#
_entry.id   fbb1a8b39fa1db67de03f3c405e5e8bc
#
_cell.length_a   1.000
_cell.length_b   1.000
_cell.length_c   1.000
_cell.angle_alpha   90.00
_cell.angle_beta   90.00
_cell.angle_gamma   90.00
#
_symmetry.space_group_name_H-M   'P 1'
#
loop_
_entity.id
_entity.type
_entity.pdbx_description
1 polymer ?
#
loop_
_entity_poly.entity_id
_entity_poly.type
_entity_poly.pdbx_seq_one_letter_code
_entity_poly.pdbx_strand_id
1 'polypeptide(L)'
;MNRVSVFLAIWVVSAGAGFAQKVNPLRDSLRVATDSLAYHPDRIDLRLKKASWNIQLEEWNYAKEEYDRVLSKDADNPTALYFRAYVNEKLSRYNFARLDYQHLLYIVPGNFEAQLGLALLNEKDKHFTEAFDGINRLIAQYPDSAVAYAARANMERERKMYEPAEYDYTEALKRVPDNQDYRLSRAYVRIQLRKKEAALSDLDYLVGLGVSKVALKEFYDKLKR
;
A
#
# COMPACT_ATOMS: atom_id res chain seq x y z
N MET A 1 -64.73 -42.75 28.51
CA MET A 1 -64.70 -41.82 27.34
C MET A 1 -63.28 -41.32 27.22
N ASN A 2 -62.49 -42.00 26.39
CA ASN A 2 -61.10 -41.66 26.13
C ASN A 2 -61.00 -40.80 24.89
N ARG A 3 -60.47 -39.54 25.05
CA ARG A 3 -60.08 -38.71 23.91
C ARG A 3 -58.63 -38.97 23.58
N VAL A 4 -58.38 -39.59 22.43
CA VAL A 4 -57.06 -39.74 21.83
C VAL A 4 -56.75 -38.47 21.05
N SER A 5 -55.75 -37.72 21.53
CA SER A 5 -55.21 -36.56 20.82
C SER A 5 -54.12 -37.01 19.85
N VAL A 6 -54.37 -36.88 18.55
CA VAL A 6 -53.39 -37.15 17.49
C VAL A 6 -52.51 -35.89 17.32
N PHE A 7 -51.24 -35.98 17.69
CA PHE A 7 -50.26 -34.95 17.34
C PHE A 7 -49.73 -35.18 15.93
N LEU A 8 -50.10 -34.28 15.01
CA LEU A 8 -49.49 -34.21 13.69
C LEU A 8 -48.14 -33.52 13.81
N ALA A 9 -47.06 -34.26 13.65
CA ALA A 9 -45.69 -33.68 13.55
C ALA A 9 -45.51 -33.16 12.13
N ILE A 10 -45.48 -31.84 11.97
CA ILE A 10 -45.10 -31.18 10.70
C ILE A 10 -43.58 -31.18 10.64
N TRP A 11 -43.02 -31.98 9.72
CA TRP A 11 -41.61 -31.93 9.35
C TRP A 11 -41.42 -30.72 8.43
N VAL A 12 -40.84 -29.66 8.97
CA VAL A 12 -40.32 -28.53 8.17
C VAL A 12 -38.99 -28.98 7.59
N VAL A 13 -38.98 -29.40 6.31
CA VAL A 13 -37.75 -29.57 5.56
C VAL A 13 -37.24 -28.16 5.22
N SER A 14 -36.31 -27.67 6.03
CA SER A 14 -35.55 -26.48 5.67
C SER A 14 -34.59 -26.84 4.53
N ALA A 15 -34.98 -26.51 3.31
CA ALA A 15 -34.06 -26.51 2.17
C ALA A 15 -33.00 -25.47 2.44
N GLY A 16 -31.87 -25.89 3.00
CA GLY A 16 -30.68 -25.08 3.13
C GLY A 16 -30.20 -24.74 1.73
N ALA A 17 -30.49 -23.52 1.27
CA ALA A 17 -29.82 -22.95 0.12
C ALA A 17 -28.35 -22.83 0.48
N GLY A 18 -27.55 -23.82 0.07
CA GLY A 18 -26.10 -23.75 0.15
C GLY A 18 -25.65 -22.56 -0.67
N PHE A 19 -25.33 -21.46 0.02
CA PHE A 19 -24.55 -20.40 -0.60
C PHE A 19 -23.22 -21.02 -1.02
N ALA A 20 -23.09 -21.37 -2.28
CA ALA A 20 -21.82 -21.73 -2.87
C ALA A 20 -20.89 -20.54 -2.63
N GLN A 21 -20.04 -20.64 -1.64
CA GLN A 21 -19.04 -19.64 -1.32
C GLN A 21 -18.20 -19.48 -2.57
N LYS A 22 -18.27 -18.29 -3.21
CA LYS A 22 -17.56 -18.00 -4.44
C LYS A 22 -16.08 -18.23 -4.17
N VAL A 23 -15.54 -19.33 -4.68
CA VAL A 23 -14.14 -19.72 -4.42
C VAL A 23 -13.24 -18.58 -4.92
N ASN A 24 -12.41 -18.06 -4.04
CA ASN A 24 -11.45 -17.01 -4.42
C ASN A 24 -10.41 -17.64 -5.36
N PRO A 25 -10.28 -17.17 -6.62
CA PRO A 25 -9.37 -17.75 -7.61
C PRO A 25 -7.91 -17.82 -7.11
N LEU A 26 -7.51 -16.90 -6.22
CA LEU A 26 -6.16 -16.91 -5.62
C LEU A 26 -5.96 -18.13 -4.72
N ARG A 27 -6.99 -18.60 -4.04
CA ARG A 27 -6.91 -19.82 -3.20
C ARG A 27 -6.65 -21.07 -4.02
N ASP A 28 -7.30 -21.19 -5.19
CA ASP A 28 -7.03 -22.30 -6.11
C ASP A 28 -5.62 -22.21 -6.67
N SER A 29 -5.17 -21.03 -7.07
CA SER A 29 -3.80 -20.80 -7.53
C SER A 29 -2.77 -21.19 -6.47
N LEU A 30 -3.00 -20.82 -5.19
CA LEU A 30 -2.15 -21.19 -4.06
C LEU A 30 -2.08 -22.72 -3.86
N ARG A 31 -3.22 -23.40 -3.95
CA ARG A 31 -3.28 -24.87 -3.83
C ARG A 31 -2.47 -25.52 -4.94
N VAL A 32 -2.74 -25.18 -6.21
CA VAL A 32 -2.01 -25.73 -7.37
C VAL A 32 -0.51 -25.46 -7.28
N ALA A 33 -0.11 -24.24 -6.87
CA ALA A 33 1.30 -23.92 -6.67
C ALA A 33 1.93 -24.74 -5.53
N THR A 34 1.20 -24.95 -4.45
CA THR A 34 1.68 -25.76 -3.31
C THR A 34 1.91 -27.20 -3.73
N ASP A 35 0.95 -27.80 -4.46
CA ASP A 35 1.08 -29.15 -4.99
C ASP A 35 2.27 -29.26 -5.96
N SER A 36 2.41 -28.30 -6.88
CA SER A 36 3.54 -28.27 -7.81
C SER A 36 4.90 -28.13 -7.11
N LEU A 37 4.99 -27.30 -6.08
CA LEU A 37 6.21 -27.08 -5.30
C LEU A 37 6.59 -28.30 -4.43
N ALA A 38 5.66 -29.19 -4.13
CA ALA A 38 5.96 -30.45 -3.45
C ALA A 38 6.82 -31.37 -4.34
N TYR A 39 6.57 -31.36 -5.65
CA TYR A 39 7.35 -32.14 -6.63
C TYR A 39 8.56 -31.38 -7.20
N HIS A 40 8.48 -30.04 -7.23
CA HIS A 40 9.51 -29.16 -7.82
C HIS A 40 9.87 -28.04 -6.84
N PRO A 41 10.55 -28.37 -5.72
CA PRO A 41 10.79 -27.42 -4.62
C PRO A 41 11.73 -26.26 -4.99
N ASP A 42 12.47 -26.38 -6.10
CA ASP A 42 13.48 -25.42 -6.52
C ASP A 42 12.94 -24.34 -7.49
N ARG A 43 11.66 -24.35 -7.80
CA ARG A 43 11.04 -23.37 -8.69
C ARG A 43 10.88 -22.00 -8.04
N ILE A 44 11.92 -21.17 -8.16
CA ILE A 44 11.94 -19.79 -7.65
C ILE A 44 10.79 -18.96 -8.25
N ASP A 45 10.57 -19.06 -9.57
CA ASP A 45 9.50 -18.36 -10.28
C ASP A 45 8.11 -18.62 -9.67
N LEU A 46 7.84 -19.88 -9.34
CA LEU A 46 6.55 -20.27 -8.76
C LEU A 46 6.43 -19.84 -7.30
N ARG A 47 7.55 -19.85 -6.53
CA ARG A 47 7.56 -19.33 -5.16
C ARG A 47 7.28 -17.83 -5.11
N LEU A 48 7.91 -17.05 -6.00
CA LEU A 48 7.65 -15.61 -6.11
C LEU A 48 6.18 -15.32 -6.43
N LYS A 49 5.56 -16.08 -7.35
CA LYS A 49 4.12 -15.97 -7.65
C LYS A 49 3.27 -16.31 -6.43
N LYS A 50 3.57 -17.44 -5.77
CA LYS A 50 2.85 -17.86 -4.56
C LYS A 50 2.93 -16.80 -3.47
N ALA A 51 4.11 -16.22 -3.23
CA ALA A 51 4.30 -15.14 -2.30
C ALA A 51 3.47 -13.88 -2.66
N SER A 52 3.41 -13.52 -3.95
CA SER A 52 2.61 -12.37 -4.40
C SER A 52 1.10 -12.59 -4.21
N TRP A 53 0.59 -13.80 -4.37
CA TRP A 53 -0.81 -14.14 -4.07
C TRP A 53 -1.10 -14.08 -2.58
N ASN A 54 -0.17 -14.52 -1.72
CA ASN A 54 -0.30 -14.36 -0.27
C ASN A 54 -0.33 -12.88 0.14
N ILE A 55 0.45 -12.01 -0.52
CA ILE A 55 0.37 -10.55 -0.32
C ILE A 55 -1.04 -10.03 -0.66
N GLN A 56 -1.61 -10.43 -1.81
CA GLN A 56 -2.95 -10.01 -2.23
C GLN A 56 -4.05 -10.49 -1.27
N LEU A 57 -3.82 -11.59 -0.57
CA LEU A 57 -4.70 -12.12 0.48
C LEU A 57 -4.37 -11.61 1.88
N GLU A 58 -3.40 -10.70 2.00
CA GLU A 58 -2.88 -10.17 3.27
C GLU A 58 -2.33 -11.26 4.21
N GLU A 59 -1.94 -12.39 3.64
CA GLU A 59 -1.34 -13.52 4.36
C GLU A 59 0.18 -13.32 4.53
N TRP A 60 0.53 -12.28 5.30
CA TRP A 60 1.90 -11.74 5.40
C TRP A 60 2.93 -12.77 5.83
N ASN A 61 2.61 -13.64 6.79
CA ASN A 61 3.55 -14.68 7.26
C ASN A 61 3.83 -15.72 6.16
N TYR A 62 2.81 -16.18 5.44
CA TYR A 62 3.00 -17.12 4.33
C TYR A 62 3.77 -16.48 3.17
N ALA A 63 3.51 -15.21 2.85
CA ALA A 63 4.30 -14.48 1.88
C ALA A 63 5.77 -14.41 2.28
N LYS A 64 6.06 -14.06 3.55
CA LYS A 64 7.42 -14.02 4.08
C LYS A 64 8.14 -15.35 3.95
N GLU A 65 7.48 -16.44 4.34
CA GLU A 65 8.09 -17.78 4.25
C GLU A 65 8.50 -18.15 2.83
N GLU A 66 7.70 -17.82 1.82
CA GLU A 66 8.07 -18.11 0.44
C GLU A 66 9.26 -17.24 -0.01
N TYR A 67 9.33 -15.96 0.39
CA TYR A 67 10.52 -15.13 0.11
C TYR A 67 11.75 -15.62 0.87
N ASP A 68 11.62 -16.09 2.11
CA ASP A 68 12.74 -16.69 2.84
C ASP A 68 13.30 -17.91 2.11
N ARG A 69 12.42 -18.75 1.54
CA ARG A 69 12.83 -19.92 0.74
C ARG A 69 13.51 -19.52 -0.57
N VAL A 70 13.06 -18.44 -1.22
CA VAL A 70 13.75 -17.90 -2.40
C VAL A 70 15.15 -17.42 -2.01
N LEU A 71 15.24 -16.59 -0.95
CA LEU A 71 16.52 -16.01 -0.54
C LEU A 71 17.50 -17.01 0.09
N SER A 72 17.02 -18.17 0.55
CA SER A 72 17.88 -19.28 0.96
C SER A 72 18.60 -19.95 -0.21
N LYS A 73 18.10 -19.79 -1.44
CA LYS A 73 18.68 -20.35 -2.68
C LYS A 73 19.37 -19.31 -3.55
N ASP A 74 18.83 -18.12 -3.58
CA ASP A 74 19.30 -16.96 -4.32
C ASP A 74 19.25 -15.75 -3.39
N ALA A 75 20.32 -15.59 -2.58
CA ALA A 75 20.41 -14.58 -1.54
C ALA A 75 20.31 -13.14 -2.07
N ASP A 76 20.68 -12.93 -3.31
CA ASP A 76 20.74 -11.65 -3.99
C ASP A 76 19.52 -11.40 -4.91
N ASN A 77 18.48 -12.22 -4.80
CA ASN A 77 17.28 -12.06 -5.62
C ASN A 77 16.58 -10.71 -5.32
N PRO A 78 16.60 -9.74 -6.25
CA PRO A 78 16.14 -8.40 -5.98
C PRO A 78 14.62 -8.32 -5.73
N THR A 79 13.85 -9.16 -6.42
CA THR A 79 12.39 -9.25 -6.24
C THR A 79 12.05 -9.76 -4.84
N ALA A 80 12.75 -10.82 -4.41
CA ALA A 80 12.49 -11.39 -3.09
C ALA A 80 12.91 -10.44 -1.96
N LEU A 81 14.06 -9.75 -2.09
CA LEU A 81 14.50 -8.75 -1.12
C LEU A 81 13.48 -7.60 -1.00
N TYR A 82 13.07 -7.02 -2.13
CA TYR A 82 12.11 -5.92 -2.12
C TYR A 82 10.78 -6.31 -1.46
N PHE A 83 10.17 -7.40 -1.91
CA PHE A 83 8.86 -7.79 -1.39
C PHE A 83 8.92 -8.38 0.02
N ARG A 84 10.04 -9.01 0.43
CA ARG A 84 10.21 -9.42 1.83
C ARG A 84 10.34 -8.21 2.75
N ALA A 85 11.05 -7.16 2.33
CA ALA A 85 11.09 -5.88 3.04
C ALA A 85 9.67 -5.32 3.23
N TYR A 86 8.90 -5.22 2.16
CA TYR A 86 7.51 -4.77 2.20
C TYR A 86 6.65 -5.61 3.16
N VAL A 87 6.76 -6.94 3.10
CA VAL A 87 6.03 -7.84 3.99
C VAL A 87 6.48 -7.69 5.45
N ASN A 88 7.78 -7.52 5.69
CA ASN A 88 8.32 -7.24 7.03
C ASN A 88 7.79 -5.91 7.59
N GLU A 89 7.59 -4.89 6.75
CA GLU A 89 6.91 -3.65 7.17
C GLU A 89 5.46 -3.89 7.60
N LYS A 90 4.70 -4.70 6.86
CA LYS A 90 3.32 -5.07 7.22
C LYS A 90 3.24 -5.81 8.54
N LEU A 91 4.26 -6.61 8.83
CA LEU A 91 4.42 -7.34 10.09
C LEU A 91 5.04 -6.49 11.21
N SER A 92 5.28 -5.18 10.98
CA SER A 92 5.97 -4.27 11.92
C SER A 92 7.38 -4.73 12.30
N ARG A 93 8.03 -5.51 11.45
CA ARG A 93 9.40 -6.02 11.60
C ARG A 93 10.39 -5.06 10.92
N TYR A 94 10.44 -3.81 11.35
CA TYR A 94 11.12 -2.72 10.65
C TYR A 94 12.62 -2.95 10.47
N ASN A 95 13.31 -3.53 11.47
CA ASN A 95 14.73 -3.82 11.35
C ASN A 95 15.04 -4.83 10.23
N PHE A 96 14.20 -5.87 10.08
CA PHE A 96 14.37 -6.84 8.99
C PHE A 96 14.03 -6.23 7.62
N ALA A 97 13.00 -5.40 7.54
CA ALA A 97 12.68 -4.66 6.32
C ALA A 97 13.85 -3.75 5.89
N ARG A 98 14.46 -3.04 6.85
CA ARG A 98 15.62 -2.16 6.59
C ARG A 98 16.81 -2.95 6.04
N LEU A 99 17.12 -4.10 6.63
CA LEU A 99 18.21 -4.96 6.14
C LEU A 99 17.98 -5.43 4.72
N ASP A 100 16.76 -5.83 4.36
CA ASP A 100 16.41 -6.29 3.02
C ASP A 100 16.52 -5.14 1.99
N TYR A 101 16.01 -3.93 2.30
CA TYR A 101 16.18 -2.77 1.43
C TYR A 101 17.65 -2.37 1.27
N GLN A 102 18.43 -2.38 2.36
CA GLN A 102 19.86 -2.07 2.32
C GLN A 102 20.63 -3.09 1.49
N HIS A 103 20.31 -4.38 1.63
CA HIS A 103 20.91 -5.44 0.80
C HIS A 103 20.56 -5.26 -0.67
N LEU A 104 19.29 -4.97 -0.98
CA LEU A 104 18.91 -4.66 -2.36
C LEU A 104 19.67 -3.45 -2.92
N LEU A 105 19.86 -2.40 -2.14
CA LEU A 105 20.62 -1.22 -2.56
C LEU A 105 22.13 -1.47 -2.66
N TYR A 106 22.67 -2.45 -1.95
CA TYR A 106 24.05 -2.89 -2.12
C TYR A 106 24.23 -3.57 -3.47
N ILE A 107 23.27 -4.40 -3.90
CA ILE A 107 23.29 -5.10 -5.19
C ILE A 107 22.94 -4.15 -6.35
N VAL A 108 21.93 -3.31 -6.16
CA VAL A 108 21.42 -2.38 -7.17
C VAL A 108 21.30 -0.98 -6.56
N PRO A 109 22.41 -0.21 -6.47
CA PRO A 109 22.44 1.10 -5.78
C PRO A 109 21.44 2.12 -6.31
N GLY A 110 21.09 2.04 -7.61
CA GLY A 110 20.12 2.91 -8.27
C GLY A 110 18.67 2.41 -8.23
N ASN A 111 18.34 1.41 -7.43
CA ASN A 111 16.96 0.93 -7.37
C ASN A 111 16.05 1.97 -6.72
N PHE A 112 15.18 2.60 -7.52
CA PHE A 112 14.27 3.66 -7.09
C PHE A 112 13.31 3.19 -5.99
N GLU A 113 12.69 2.03 -6.20
CA GLU A 113 11.69 1.47 -5.29
C GLU A 113 12.28 1.15 -3.92
N ALA A 114 13.50 0.60 -3.89
CA ALA A 114 14.20 0.30 -2.65
C ALA A 114 14.64 1.57 -1.90
N GLN A 115 15.11 2.60 -2.62
CA GLN A 115 15.46 3.90 -2.02
C GLN A 115 14.22 4.57 -1.43
N LEU A 116 13.12 4.59 -2.18
CA LEU A 116 11.84 5.13 -1.71
C LEU A 116 11.31 4.32 -0.52
N GLY A 117 11.29 2.99 -0.62
CA GLY A 117 10.83 2.09 0.44
C GLY A 117 11.63 2.28 1.72
N LEU A 118 12.96 2.38 1.64
CA LEU A 118 13.81 2.62 2.80
C LEU A 118 13.56 3.99 3.45
N ALA A 119 13.36 5.04 2.65
CA ALA A 119 13.05 6.37 3.17
C ALA A 119 11.69 6.39 3.90
N LEU A 120 10.67 5.79 3.31
CA LEU A 120 9.34 5.68 3.92
C LEU A 120 9.33 4.77 5.17
N LEU A 121 10.10 3.69 5.16
CA LEU A 121 10.31 2.83 6.32
C LEU A 121 10.94 3.60 7.48
N ASN A 122 11.99 4.38 7.19
CA ASN A 122 12.67 5.19 8.20
C ASN A 122 11.72 6.24 8.80
N GLU A 123 10.87 6.88 7.97
CA GLU A 123 9.82 7.78 8.46
C GLU A 123 8.86 7.07 9.43
N LYS A 124 8.36 5.91 9.02
CA LYS A 124 7.41 5.11 9.80
C LYS A 124 8.02 4.62 11.12
N ASP A 125 9.31 4.28 11.10
CA ASP A 125 10.08 3.82 12.27
C ASP A 125 10.70 4.98 13.07
N LYS A 126 10.32 6.24 12.76
CA LYS A 126 10.74 7.48 13.42
C LYS A 126 12.25 7.79 13.31
N HIS A 127 12.95 7.21 12.36
CA HIS A 127 14.30 7.58 11.96
C HIS A 127 14.26 8.75 10.97
N PHE A 128 13.87 9.88 11.47
CA PHE A 128 13.43 11.03 10.65
C PHE A 128 14.57 11.67 9.85
N THR A 129 15.75 11.75 10.40
CA THR A 129 16.93 12.29 9.71
C THR A 129 17.24 11.42 8.49
N GLU A 130 17.34 10.12 8.69
CA GLU A 130 17.63 9.14 7.63
C GLU A 130 16.52 9.11 6.56
N ALA A 131 15.26 9.32 6.98
CA ALA A 131 14.13 9.40 6.06
C ALA A 131 14.26 10.62 5.13
N PHE A 132 14.49 11.83 5.70
CA PHE A 132 14.66 13.05 4.92
C PHE A 132 15.93 13.02 4.05
N ASP A 133 17.03 12.53 4.57
CA ASP A 133 18.27 12.36 3.80
C ASP A 133 18.06 11.38 2.63
N GLY A 134 17.34 10.29 2.88
CA GLY A 134 17.01 9.30 1.86
C GLY A 134 16.15 9.89 0.73
N ILE A 135 15.06 10.56 1.09
CA ILE A 135 14.15 11.13 0.08
C ILE A 135 14.79 12.32 -0.67
N ASN A 136 15.64 13.11 -0.01
CA ASN A 136 16.37 14.19 -0.66
C ASN A 136 17.37 13.66 -1.70
N ARG A 137 18.11 12.60 -1.36
CA ARG A 137 18.99 11.92 -2.33
C ARG A 137 18.18 11.34 -3.50
N LEU A 138 17.04 10.74 -3.23
CA LEU A 138 16.17 10.19 -4.27
C LEU A 138 15.69 11.28 -5.24
N ILE A 139 15.24 12.44 -4.73
CA ILE A 139 14.84 13.58 -5.57
C ILE A 139 16.02 14.12 -6.38
N ALA A 140 17.20 14.22 -5.79
CA ALA A 140 18.39 14.68 -6.50
C ALA A 140 18.77 13.71 -7.64
N GLN A 141 18.59 12.42 -7.45
CA GLN A 141 18.88 11.39 -8.46
C GLN A 141 17.78 11.27 -9.52
N TYR A 142 16.52 11.51 -9.14
CA TYR A 142 15.34 11.40 -9.99
C TYR A 142 14.49 12.68 -9.94
N PRO A 143 15.00 13.81 -10.47
CA PRO A 143 14.34 15.12 -10.35
C PRO A 143 12.99 15.20 -11.05
N ASP A 144 12.69 14.28 -11.96
CA ASP A 144 11.40 14.20 -12.66
C ASP A 144 10.38 13.26 -11.99
N SER A 145 10.71 12.72 -10.83
CA SER A 145 9.81 11.80 -10.11
C SER A 145 8.76 12.55 -9.30
N ALA A 146 7.53 12.61 -9.80
CA ALA A 146 6.39 13.12 -9.03
C ALA A 146 6.18 12.38 -7.70
N VAL A 147 6.44 11.06 -7.71
CA VAL A 147 6.28 10.20 -6.53
C VAL A 147 7.26 10.59 -5.43
N ALA A 148 8.51 10.90 -5.77
CA ALA A 148 9.52 11.29 -4.79
C ALA A 148 9.17 12.62 -4.10
N TYR A 149 8.74 13.63 -4.87
CA TYR A 149 8.25 14.90 -4.31
C TYR A 149 7.01 14.70 -3.44
N ALA A 150 6.02 13.94 -3.91
CA ALA A 150 4.82 13.66 -3.13
C ALA A 150 5.12 12.89 -1.83
N ALA A 151 6.09 11.98 -1.85
CA ALA A 151 6.52 11.26 -0.67
C ALA A 151 7.15 12.22 0.36
N ARG A 152 8.04 13.14 -0.05
CA ARG A 152 8.60 14.15 0.85
C ARG A 152 7.53 15.09 1.37
N ALA A 153 6.61 15.55 0.52
CA ALA A 153 5.47 16.38 0.92
C ALA A 153 4.58 15.68 1.98
N ASN A 154 4.37 14.37 1.86
CA ASN A 154 3.64 13.60 2.88
C ASN A 154 4.39 13.61 4.23
N MET A 155 5.72 13.36 4.22
CA MET A 155 6.54 13.41 5.43
C MET A 155 6.50 14.80 6.10
N GLU A 156 6.58 15.86 5.30
CA GLU A 156 6.51 17.25 5.75
C GLU A 156 5.13 17.58 6.34
N ARG A 157 4.06 17.18 5.65
CA ARG A 157 2.69 17.36 6.12
C ARG A 157 2.43 16.68 7.46
N GLU A 158 2.88 15.44 7.65
CA GLU A 158 2.73 14.72 8.94
C GLU A 158 3.44 15.45 10.08
N ARG A 159 4.49 16.24 9.77
CA ARG A 159 5.22 17.07 10.71
C ARG A 159 4.70 18.49 10.81
N LYS A 160 3.58 18.80 10.14
CA LYS A 160 2.99 20.13 10.06
C LYS A 160 3.92 21.18 9.43
N MET A 161 4.88 20.74 8.64
CA MET A 161 5.75 21.59 7.82
C MET A 161 4.99 21.94 6.51
N TYR A 162 3.99 22.81 6.63
CA TYR A 162 3.02 22.97 5.56
C TYR A 162 3.54 23.75 4.34
N GLU A 163 4.42 24.74 4.53
CA GLU A 163 5.01 25.50 3.44
C GLU A 163 5.88 24.62 2.52
N PRO A 164 6.86 23.84 3.05
CA PRO A 164 7.60 22.89 2.20
C PRO A 164 6.67 21.86 1.55
N ALA A 165 5.69 21.30 2.28
CA ALA A 165 4.75 20.34 1.73
C ALA A 165 3.94 20.90 0.55
N GLU A 166 3.49 22.18 0.61
CA GLU A 166 2.81 22.82 -0.51
C GLU A 166 3.72 22.93 -1.73
N TYR A 167 4.99 23.31 -1.51
CA TYR A 167 5.97 23.37 -2.59
C TYR A 167 6.15 22.00 -3.25
N ASP A 168 6.38 20.96 -2.49
CA ASP A 168 6.63 19.61 -3.01
C ASP A 168 5.39 19.00 -3.70
N TYR A 169 4.19 19.16 -3.14
CA TYR A 169 2.99 18.78 -3.88
C TYR A 169 2.82 19.57 -5.19
N THR A 170 3.26 20.83 -5.22
CA THR A 170 3.24 21.63 -6.45
C THR A 170 4.23 21.07 -7.47
N GLU A 171 5.43 20.70 -7.04
CA GLU A 171 6.41 20.03 -7.90
C GLU A 171 5.91 18.69 -8.43
N ALA A 172 5.24 17.89 -7.58
CA ALA A 172 4.61 16.64 -8.00
C ALA A 172 3.52 16.88 -9.05
N LEU A 173 2.66 17.89 -8.85
CA LEU A 173 1.58 18.24 -9.77
C LEU A 173 2.04 18.89 -11.07
N LYS A 174 3.22 19.51 -11.13
CA LYS A 174 3.83 19.94 -12.40
C LYS A 174 4.13 18.75 -13.31
N ARG A 175 4.46 17.60 -12.74
CA ARG A 175 4.82 16.36 -13.44
C ARG A 175 3.60 15.51 -13.76
N VAL A 176 2.62 15.46 -12.85
CA VAL A 176 1.37 14.69 -12.99
C VAL A 176 0.19 15.59 -12.61
N PRO A 177 -0.26 16.49 -13.53
CA PRO A 177 -1.24 17.54 -13.23
C PRO A 177 -2.59 17.03 -12.74
N ASP A 178 -3.03 15.88 -13.22
CA ASP A 178 -4.36 15.32 -12.95
C ASP A 178 -4.39 14.32 -11.81
N ASN A 179 -3.28 14.19 -11.05
CA ASN A 179 -3.27 13.32 -9.89
C ASN A 179 -4.15 13.90 -8.78
N GLN A 180 -5.28 13.22 -8.54
CA GLN A 180 -6.30 13.67 -7.60
C GLN A 180 -5.79 13.65 -6.16
N ASP A 181 -4.98 12.66 -5.78
CA ASP A 181 -4.46 12.50 -4.42
C ASP A 181 -3.47 13.62 -4.07
N TYR A 182 -2.57 13.97 -4.98
CA TYR A 182 -1.62 15.06 -4.77
C TYR A 182 -2.35 16.40 -4.67
N ARG A 183 -3.36 16.61 -5.51
CA ARG A 183 -4.15 17.85 -5.52
C ARG A 183 -4.98 17.97 -4.24
N LEU A 184 -5.62 16.91 -3.79
CA LEU A 184 -6.37 16.89 -2.54
C LEU A 184 -5.45 17.14 -1.34
N SER A 185 -4.28 16.52 -1.33
CA SER A 185 -3.28 16.71 -0.29
C SER A 185 -2.76 18.15 -0.25
N ARG A 186 -2.54 18.77 -1.43
CA ARG A 186 -2.16 20.20 -1.53
C ARG A 186 -3.28 21.12 -1.05
N ALA A 187 -4.53 20.84 -1.42
CA ALA A 187 -5.69 21.58 -0.91
C ALA A 187 -5.75 21.53 0.62
N TYR A 188 -5.54 20.35 1.22
CA TYR A 188 -5.47 20.22 2.67
C TYR A 188 -4.37 21.10 3.28
N VAL A 189 -3.16 21.05 2.73
CA VAL A 189 -2.02 21.85 3.21
C VAL A 189 -2.33 23.35 3.08
N ARG A 190 -2.92 23.80 1.97
CA ARG A 190 -3.34 25.17 1.75
C ARG A 190 -4.40 25.67 2.74
N ILE A 191 -5.31 24.78 3.14
CA ILE A 191 -6.27 25.07 4.22
C ILE A 191 -5.54 25.32 5.54
N GLN A 192 -4.54 24.49 5.88
CA GLN A 192 -3.75 24.68 7.09
C GLN A 192 -2.97 26.00 7.07
N LEU A 193 -2.50 26.42 5.89
CA LEU A 193 -1.80 27.70 5.63
C LEU A 193 -2.75 28.88 5.52
N ARG A 194 -4.07 28.69 5.65
CA ARG A 194 -5.10 29.73 5.45
C ARG A 194 -5.09 30.36 4.04
N LYS A 195 -4.57 29.68 3.05
CA LYS A 195 -4.55 30.08 1.63
C LYS A 195 -5.87 29.68 0.96
N LYS A 196 -6.95 30.33 1.34
CA LYS A 196 -8.34 29.99 1.02
C LYS A 196 -8.60 29.88 -0.48
N GLU A 197 -8.22 30.90 -1.24
CA GLU A 197 -8.45 30.98 -2.70
C GLU A 197 -7.69 29.89 -3.43
N ALA A 198 -6.43 29.64 -3.03
CA ALA A 198 -5.61 28.60 -3.60
C ALA A 198 -6.14 27.18 -3.28
N ALA A 199 -6.67 26.97 -2.07
CA ALA A 199 -7.31 25.71 -1.69
C ALA A 199 -8.61 25.48 -2.49
N LEU A 200 -9.45 26.52 -2.65
CA LEU A 200 -10.67 26.48 -3.48
C LEU A 200 -10.34 26.10 -4.92
N SER A 201 -9.30 26.71 -5.51
CA SER A 201 -8.86 26.39 -6.87
C SER A 201 -8.50 24.91 -7.04
N ASP A 202 -7.83 24.31 -6.06
CA ASP A 202 -7.53 22.87 -6.11
C ASP A 202 -8.80 22.00 -6.00
N LEU A 203 -9.73 22.36 -5.11
CA LEU A 203 -10.99 21.63 -4.95
C LEU A 203 -11.89 21.74 -6.19
N ASP A 204 -11.99 22.92 -6.79
CA ASP A 204 -12.78 23.13 -8.00
C ASP A 204 -12.18 22.39 -9.20
N TYR A 205 -10.86 22.31 -9.29
CA TYR A 205 -10.19 21.48 -10.28
C TYR A 205 -10.53 20.00 -10.11
N LEU A 206 -10.53 19.48 -8.85
CA LEU A 206 -10.94 18.10 -8.58
C LEU A 206 -12.39 17.83 -9.01
N VAL A 207 -13.29 18.79 -8.80
CA VAL A 207 -14.66 18.70 -9.31
C VAL A 207 -14.68 18.64 -10.84
N GLY A 208 -13.83 19.43 -11.51
CA GLY A 208 -13.65 19.37 -12.97
C GLY A 208 -13.16 18.00 -13.45
N LEU A 209 -12.37 17.28 -12.64
CA LEU A 209 -11.93 15.90 -12.91
C LEU A 209 -13.00 14.84 -12.55
N GLY A 210 -14.21 15.24 -12.15
CA GLY A 210 -15.31 14.33 -11.83
C GLY A 210 -15.42 13.92 -10.37
N VAL A 211 -14.60 14.46 -9.46
CA VAL A 211 -14.74 14.21 -8.02
C VAL A 211 -16.01 14.90 -7.51
N SER A 212 -16.89 14.17 -6.84
CA SER A 212 -18.15 14.74 -6.38
C SER A 212 -17.92 15.79 -5.29
N LYS A 213 -18.68 16.91 -5.32
CA LYS A 213 -18.65 17.93 -4.25
C LYS A 213 -19.01 17.35 -2.88
N VAL A 214 -19.82 16.29 -2.84
CA VAL A 214 -20.18 15.61 -1.59
C VAL A 214 -18.95 14.96 -0.96
N ALA A 215 -18.08 14.32 -1.75
CA ALA A 215 -16.84 13.75 -1.25
C ALA A 215 -15.86 14.83 -0.73
N LEU A 216 -15.94 16.04 -1.24
CA LEU A 216 -15.08 17.17 -0.85
C LEU A 216 -15.72 18.08 0.22
N LYS A 217 -16.92 17.74 0.70
CA LYS A 217 -17.72 18.61 1.60
C LYS A 217 -16.92 19.06 2.82
N GLU A 218 -16.19 18.18 3.47
CA GLU A 218 -15.41 18.51 4.67
C GLU A 218 -14.36 19.61 4.40
N PHE A 219 -13.72 19.59 3.23
CA PHE A 219 -12.74 20.60 2.82
C PHE A 219 -13.42 21.96 2.59
N TYR A 220 -14.55 22.00 1.88
CA TYR A 220 -15.30 23.22 1.66
C TYR A 220 -15.85 23.81 2.99
N ASP A 221 -16.26 22.97 3.93
CA ASP A 221 -16.76 23.44 5.23
C ASP A 221 -15.63 24.02 6.11
N LYS A 222 -14.40 23.49 6.00
CA LYS A 222 -13.22 24.09 6.66
C LYS A 222 -12.86 25.47 6.11
N LEU A 223 -13.15 25.74 4.83
CA LEU A 223 -12.89 27.04 4.20
C LEU A 223 -13.94 28.11 4.52
N LYS A 224 -15.09 27.77 5.08
CA LYS A 224 -16.13 28.71 5.53
C LYS A 224 -15.85 29.31 6.91
N ARG A 225 -14.97 28.66 7.68
CA ARG A 225 -14.56 29.09 9.02
C ARG A 225 -13.36 30.02 8.95
#